data_95f102be51d38dfc67d0969ed0daa12a
#
_entry.id   95f102be51d38dfc67d0969ed0daa12a
#
_cell.length_a   1.000
_cell.length_b   1.000
_cell.length_c   1.000
_cell.angle_alpha   90.00
_cell.angle_beta   90.00
_cell.angle_gamma   90.00
#
_symmetry.space_group_name_H-M   'P 1'
#
loop_
_entity.id
_entity.type
_entity.pdbx_description
1 polymer ?
#
loop_
_entity_poly.entity_id
_entity_poly.type
_entity_poly.pdbx_seq_one_letter_code
_entity_poly.pdbx_strand_id
1 'polypeptide(L)'
;MGRIDKTDSKKRAFSLTDKTALKRIPLVGTVTAGTPILAVENLEGYYPLLPDFPGSDEDYFMLRVFGDSMIEAGIYDGDKIIVKRQNTADNGEIVVALIEDSATVKRFFKRENKIILHPENSALSDIILNDVVILGIVEGLIRKF
;
A
#
# COMPACT_ATOMS: atom_id res chain seq x y z
N MET A 1 12.72 10.69 -39.52
CA MET A 1 12.74 11.23 -38.92
C MET A 1 12.81 11.41 -38.22
N GLY A 2 12.77 11.15 -38.45
CA GLY A 2 12.75 11.66 -37.78
C GLY A 2 12.70 11.55 -37.18
N ARG A 3 12.52 11.63 -37.15
CA ARG A 3 12.45 12.15 -36.55
C ARG A 3 12.19 12.40 -35.87
N ILE A 4 11.93 12.42 -36.16
CA ILE A 4 11.67 13.09 -35.54
C ILE A 4 11.57 13.37 -35.10
N ASP A 5 11.32 13.44 -35.43
CA ASP A 5 11.22 14.16 -34.96
C ASP A 5 11.29 14.27 -34.54
N LYS A 6 11.10 14.27 -34.59
CA LYS A 6 11.11 14.82 -34.24
C LYS A 6 10.96 15.17 -33.64
N THR A 7 10.55 15.29 -33.98
CA THR A 7 10.32 15.93 -33.42
C THR A 7 9.84 15.99 -33.10
N ASP A 8 9.49 15.93 -33.40
CA ASP A 8 8.89 16.18 -32.92
C ASP A 8 8.65 15.44 -32.61
N SER A 9 8.73 14.78 -32.96
CA SER A 9 8.44 14.26 -32.54
C SER A 9 8.88 13.77 -31.84
N LYS A 10 9.29 13.38 -31.60
CA LYS A 10 9.64 13.14 -30.55
C LYS A 10 9.25 13.53 -29.44
N LYS A 11 8.85 13.85 -29.42
CA LYS A 11 8.49 14.54 -28.34
C LYS A 11 7.05 14.55 -28.12
N ARG A 12 6.34 14.29 -29.07
CA ARG A 12 4.99 14.22 -28.94
C ARG A 12 4.53 12.98 -28.33
N ALA A 13 5.09 11.90 -28.66
CA ALA A 13 4.82 10.66 -28.00
C ALA A 13 5.14 10.81 -26.53
N PHE A 14 6.11 11.62 -26.24
CA PHE A 14 6.49 11.85 -24.89
C PHE A 14 5.40 12.57 -24.08
N SER A 15 4.72 13.51 -24.69
CA SER A 15 3.67 14.22 -23.97
C SER A 15 2.46 13.34 -23.71
N LEU A 16 2.18 12.37 -24.56
CA LEU A 16 1.12 11.44 -24.30
C LEU A 16 1.49 10.53 -23.17
N THR A 17 2.73 10.14 -23.13
CA THR A 17 3.23 9.32 -22.06
C THR A 17 3.09 10.03 -20.72
N ASP A 18 3.26 11.33 -20.72
CA ASP A 18 3.14 12.10 -19.50
C ASP A 18 1.82 11.89 -18.80
N LYS A 19 0.74 11.82 -19.55
CA LYS A 19 -0.57 11.68 -18.95
C LYS A 19 -0.75 10.34 -18.27
N THR A 20 -0.12 9.32 -18.80
CA THR A 20 -0.25 7.99 -18.22
C THR A 20 0.84 7.69 -17.22
N ALA A 21 1.98 8.37 -17.33
CA ALA A 21 3.13 8.08 -16.48
C ALA A 21 3.12 8.85 -15.18
N LEU A 22 2.26 9.85 -15.04
CA LEU A 22 2.31 10.75 -13.90
C LEU A 22 1.32 10.41 -12.80
N LYS A 23 0.89 9.17 -12.73
CA LYS A 23 0.09 8.74 -11.59
C LYS A 23 0.95 8.82 -10.34
N ARG A 24 0.36 9.32 -9.29
CA ARG A 24 1.03 9.44 -8.01
C ARG A 24 0.12 8.88 -6.94
N ILE A 25 0.73 8.29 -5.93
CA ILE A 25 -0.01 7.75 -4.80
C ILE A 25 0.43 8.46 -3.54
N PRO A 26 -0.49 8.69 -2.61
CA PRO A 26 -0.16 9.41 -1.39
C PRO A 26 0.57 8.50 -0.41
N LEU A 27 1.53 9.08 0.31
CA LEU A 27 2.13 8.43 1.47
C LEU A 27 1.34 8.86 2.69
N VAL A 28 0.73 7.90 3.36
CA VAL A 28 -0.05 8.15 4.55
C VAL A 28 0.87 8.04 5.76
N GLY A 29 0.94 9.10 6.55
CA GLY A 29 1.80 9.13 7.73
C GLY A 29 1.06 8.80 9.01
N THR A 30 -0.22 9.09 9.07
CA THR A 30 -1.02 8.88 10.25
C THR A 30 -2.33 8.21 9.87
N VAL A 31 -2.74 7.22 10.65
CA VAL A 31 -4.03 6.57 10.47
C VAL A 31 -4.77 6.65 11.79
N THR A 32 -5.97 7.21 11.75
CA THR A 32 -6.82 7.30 12.93
C THR A 32 -8.21 6.81 12.59
N ALA A 33 -8.86 6.16 13.55
CA ALA A 33 -10.23 5.72 13.37
C ALA A 33 -11.15 6.95 13.27
N GLY A 34 -12.18 6.84 12.43
CA GLY A 34 -13.16 7.91 12.27
C GLY A 34 -12.77 8.98 11.26
N THR A 35 -11.53 8.93 10.73
CA THR A 35 -11.07 9.86 9.72
C THR A 35 -10.76 9.07 8.45
N PRO A 36 -11.19 9.54 7.27
CA PRO A 36 -10.81 8.84 6.03
C PRO A 36 -9.30 8.75 5.91
N ILE A 37 -8.82 7.58 5.50
CA ILE A 37 -7.38 7.35 5.47
C ILE A 37 -6.64 8.32 4.56
N LEU A 38 -7.29 8.78 3.49
CA LEU A 38 -6.68 9.72 2.55
C LEU A 38 -7.03 11.17 2.84
N ALA A 39 -7.49 11.48 4.05
CA ALA A 39 -7.69 12.87 4.46
C ALA A 39 -6.37 13.61 4.37
N VAL A 40 -6.42 14.86 3.93
CA VAL A 40 -5.21 15.64 3.66
C VAL A 40 -4.29 15.71 4.87
N GLU A 41 -4.86 15.82 6.06
CA GLU A 41 -4.07 15.92 7.29
C GLU A 41 -3.27 14.66 7.60
N ASN A 42 -3.59 13.54 6.95
CA ASN A 42 -2.87 12.29 7.17
C ASN A 42 -1.73 12.07 6.19
N LEU A 43 -1.60 12.92 5.17
CA LEU A 43 -0.66 12.67 4.09
C LEU A 43 0.67 13.34 4.35
N GLU A 44 1.75 12.65 4.01
CA GLU A 44 3.11 13.17 4.14
C GLU A 44 3.74 13.53 2.80
N GLY A 45 3.15 13.08 1.69
CA GLY A 45 3.72 13.34 0.39
C GLY A 45 3.13 12.41 -0.64
N TYR A 46 3.74 12.39 -1.82
CA TYR A 46 3.29 11.59 -2.94
C TYR A 46 4.47 10.92 -3.61
N TYR A 47 4.22 9.72 -4.15
CA TYR A 47 5.22 8.97 -4.89
C TYR A 47 4.64 8.59 -6.25
N PRO A 48 5.45 8.52 -7.30
CA PRO A 48 4.95 8.06 -8.58
C PRO A 48 4.54 6.59 -8.49
N LEU A 49 3.43 6.26 -9.14
CA LEU A 49 2.97 4.89 -9.21
C LEU A 49 3.62 4.21 -10.41
N LEU A 50 4.25 3.07 -10.19
CA LEU A 50 4.95 2.34 -11.23
C LEU A 50 3.96 1.67 -12.19
N PRO A 51 4.37 1.46 -13.45
CA PRO A 51 3.47 0.84 -14.44
C PRO A 51 2.99 -0.55 -14.06
N ASP A 52 3.71 -1.26 -13.20
CA ASP A 52 3.33 -2.60 -12.77
C ASP A 52 2.09 -2.61 -11.89
N PHE A 53 1.66 -1.46 -11.43
CA PHE A 53 0.48 -1.34 -10.58
C PHE A 53 -0.65 -0.70 -11.39
N PRO A 54 -1.50 -1.52 -12.02
CA PRO A 54 -2.61 -0.98 -12.81
C PRO A 54 -3.66 -0.37 -11.90
N GLY A 55 -4.34 0.62 -12.44
CA GLY A 55 -5.36 1.30 -11.67
C GLY A 55 -5.08 2.78 -11.59
N SER A 56 -5.91 3.50 -10.85
CA SER A 56 -5.79 4.94 -10.72
C SER A 56 -5.08 5.29 -9.41
N ASP A 57 -4.76 6.58 -9.28
CA ASP A 57 -4.16 7.09 -8.04
C ASP A 57 -5.03 6.81 -6.84
N GLU A 58 -6.35 6.71 -7.05
CA GLU A 58 -7.29 6.50 -5.95
C GLU A 58 -7.33 5.07 -5.46
N ASP A 59 -6.75 4.15 -6.23
CA ASP A 59 -6.75 2.73 -5.87
C ASP A 59 -5.63 2.36 -4.93
N TYR A 60 -4.64 3.23 -4.74
CA TYR A 60 -3.43 2.89 -4.00
C TYR A 60 -3.06 3.97 -3.01
N PHE A 61 -2.38 3.55 -1.96
CA PHE A 61 -1.66 4.47 -1.08
C PHE A 61 -0.40 3.77 -0.58
N MET A 62 0.50 4.55 -0.01
CA MET A 62 1.69 4.01 0.64
C MET A 62 1.59 4.27 2.13
N LEU A 63 2.21 3.38 2.89
CA LEU A 63 2.23 3.46 4.34
C LEU A 63 3.61 3.07 4.83
N ARG A 64 4.14 3.81 5.79
CA ARG A 64 5.43 3.50 6.40
C ARG A 64 5.24 2.42 7.45
N VAL A 65 6.11 1.44 7.44
CA VAL A 65 6.06 0.31 8.37
C VAL A 65 6.89 0.64 9.60
N PHE A 66 6.35 0.36 10.76
CA PHE A 66 7.04 0.50 12.03
C PHE A 66 7.08 -0.87 12.71
N GLY A 67 8.24 -1.19 13.28
CA GLY A 67 8.39 -2.42 14.03
C GLY A 67 8.81 -3.59 13.18
N ASP A 68 8.81 -4.76 13.79
CA ASP A 68 9.39 -5.97 13.20
C ASP A 68 8.40 -7.13 13.07
N SER A 69 7.11 -6.85 13.09
CA SER A 69 6.12 -7.92 13.09
C SER A 69 6.04 -8.71 11.79
N MET A 70 6.67 -8.21 10.71
CA MET A 70 6.60 -8.85 9.40
C MET A 70 7.97 -9.15 8.82
N ILE A 71 8.99 -9.25 9.65
CA ILE A 71 10.36 -9.42 9.16
C ILE A 71 10.56 -10.74 8.44
N GLU A 72 9.83 -11.78 8.80
CA GLU A 72 9.97 -13.08 8.13
C GLU A 72 9.30 -13.10 6.76
N ALA A 73 8.50 -12.09 6.46
CA ALA A 73 7.97 -11.89 5.12
C ALA A 73 8.81 -10.90 4.31
N GLY A 74 9.92 -10.41 4.89
CA GLY A 74 10.79 -9.46 4.20
C GLY A 74 10.34 -8.02 4.28
N ILE A 75 9.46 -7.70 5.20
CA ILE A 75 8.98 -6.31 5.41
C ILE A 75 9.59 -5.81 6.71
N TYR A 76 10.38 -4.75 6.63
CA TYR A 76 11.17 -4.26 7.76
C TYR A 76 10.75 -2.87 8.19
N ASP A 77 11.11 -2.53 9.42
CA ASP A 77 10.90 -1.18 9.94
C ASP A 77 11.46 -0.15 8.97
N GLY A 78 10.68 0.87 8.68
CA GLY A 78 11.09 1.93 7.77
C GLY A 78 10.71 1.71 6.31
N ASP A 79 10.30 0.49 5.94
CA ASP A 79 9.84 0.25 4.58
C ASP A 79 8.57 1.04 4.30
N LYS A 80 8.39 1.43 3.04
CA LYS A 80 7.14 2.04 2.59
C LYS A 80 6.43 1.02 1.73
N ILE A 81 5.29 0.54 2.22
CA ILE A 81 4.53 -0.48 1.49
C ILE A 81 3.54 0.19 0.55
N ILE A 82 3.30 -0.48 -0.57
CA ILE A 82 2.33 -0.05 -1.57
C ILE A 82 1.09 -0.88 -1.35
N VAL A 83 -0.02 -0.20 -1.09
CA VAL A 83 -1.25 -0.84 -0.64
C VAL A 83 -2.36 -0.55 -1.63
N LYS A 84 -3.01 -1.61 -2.11
CA LYS A 84 -4.20 -1.45 -2.93
C LYS A 84 -5.40 -1.34 -2.00
N ARG A 85 -6.18 -0.29 -2.17
CA ARG A 85 -7.34 -0.04 -1.32
C ARG A 85 -8.43 -1.05 -1.62
N GLN A 86 -8.82 -1.79 -0.62
CA GLN A 86 -10.01 -2.65 -0.66
C GLN A 86 -10.33 -3.03 0.77
N ASN A 87 -11.58 -3.41 0.99
CA ASN A 87 -12.04 -3.71 2.35
C ASN A 87 -12.25 -5.19 2.62
N THR A 88 -11.80 -6.03 1.69
CA THR A 88 -11.85 -7.48 1.84
C THR A 88 -10.48 -8.07 1.54
N ALA A 89 -10.26 -9.30 1.98
CA ALA A 89 -9.00 -9.99 1.75
C ALA A 89 -9.26 -11.49 1.66
N ASP A 90 -8.38 -12.17 0.94
CA ASP A 90 -8.37 -13.62 0.87
C ASP A 90 -7.34 -14.18 1.85
N ASN A 91 -7.54 -15.42 2.25
CA ASN A 91 -6.62 -16.10 3.16
C ASN A 91 -5.21 -16.09 2.59
N GLY A 92 -4.25 -15.69 3.41
CA GLY A 92 -2.85 -15.68 3.04
C GLY A 92 -2.35 -14.34 2.50
N GLU A 93 -3.24 -13.39 2.25
CA GLU A 93 -2.80 -12.08 1.78
C GLU A 93 -2.27 -11.24 2.93
N ILE A 94 -1.30 -10.38 2.62
CA ILE A 94 -0.78 -9.42 3.60
C ILE A 94 -1.63 -8.18 3.51
N VAL A 95 -2.21 -7.78 4.64
CA VAL A 95 -3.17 -6.67 4.68
C VAL A 95 -2.68 -5.56 5.59
N VAL A 96 -3.24 -4.38 5.36
CA VAL A 96 -3.22 -3.30 6.34
C VAL A 96 -4.59 -3.30 7.00
N ALA A 97 -4.61 -3.50 8.30
CA ALA A 97 -5.84 -3.57 9.08
C ALA A 97 -5.81 -2.50 10.15
N LEU A 98 -7.00 -2.03 10.50
CA LEU A 98 -7.14 -1.03 11.55
C LEU A 98 -7.55 -1.74 12.83
N ILE A 99 -6.71 -1.66 13.85
CA ILE A 99 -7.00 -2.20 15.16
C ILE A 99 -7.00 -1.03 16.12
N GLU A 100 -8.16 -0.78 16.73
CA GLU A 100 -8.37 0.42 17.54
C GLU A 100 -8.04 1.64 16.70
N ASP A 101 -7.02 2.40 17.06
CA ASP A 101 -6.68 3.62 16.31
C ASP A 101 -5.41 3.46 15.49
N SER A 102 -4.95 2.23 15.28
CA SER A 102 -3.66 2.01 14.64
C SER A 102 -3.79 1.12 13.43
N ALA A 103 -3.04 1.44 12.39
CA ALA A 103 -2.88 0.54 11.25
C ALA A 103 -1.80 -0.48 11.59
N THR A 104 -2.06 -1.72 11.25
CA THR A 104 -1.10 -2.81 11.42
C THR A 104 -1.01 -3.61 10.14
N VAL A 105 0.17 -4.18 9.89
CA VAL A 105 0.42 -5.01 8.71
C VAL A 105 0.58 -6.44 9.19
N LYS A 106 -0.26 -7.32 8.68
CA LYS A 106 -0.26 -8.72 9.11
C LYS A 106 -0.73 -9.59 7.97
N ARG A 107 -0.51 -10.89 8.08
CA ARG A 107 -1.08 -11.84 7.13
C ARG A 107 -2.47 -12.22 7.58
N PHE A 108 -3.40 -12.19 6.65
CA PHE A 108 -4.83 -12.34 6.93
C PHE A 108 -5.27 -13.78 6.74
N PHE A 109 -6.06 -14.27 7.72
CA PHE A 109 -6.78 -15.54 7.58
C PHE A 109 -8.16 -15.38 8.20
N LYS A 110 -9.13 -16.04 7.59
CA LYS A 110 -10.48 -16.09 8.15
C LYS A 110 -10.87 -17.56 8.32
N ARG A 111 -11.23 -17.95 9.52
CA ARG A 111 -11.61 -19.32 9.84
C ARG A 111 -12.75 -19.33 10.83
N GLU A 112 -13.83 -20.04 10.49
CA GLU A 112 -14.95 -20.28 11.41
C GLU A 112 -15.46 -19.00 12.06
N ASN A 113 -15.68 -17.97 11.27
CA ASN A 113 -16.18 -16.68 11.72
C ASN A 113 -15.20 -15.89 12.59
N LYS A 114 -13.93 -16.30 12.61
CA LYS A 114 -12.88 -15.54 13.29
C LYS A 114 -11.91 -14.99 12.27
N ILE A 115 -11.39 -13.81 12.57
CA ILE A 115 -10.33 -13.21 11.79
C ILE A 115 -9.03 -13.43 12.54
N ILE A 116 -8.02 -13.93 11.84
CA ILE A 116 -6.71 -14.17 12.41
C ILE A 116 -5.74 -13.25 11.67
N LEU A 117 -5.11 -12.34 12.40
CA LEU A 117 -4.05 -11.50 11.89
C LEU A 117 -2.74 -12.08 12.38
N HIS A 118 -2.01 -12.67 11.44
CA HIS A 118 -0.82 -13.46 11.74
C HIS A 118 0.44 -12.65 11.48
N PRO A 119 1.26 -12.39 12.50
CA PRO A 119 2.55 -11.74 12.27
C PRO A 119 3.51 -12.72 11.61
N GLU A 120 4.31 -12.22 10.67
CA GLU A 120 5.38 -13.01 10.08
C GLU A 120 6.64 -12.81 10.92
N ASN A 121 6.54 -13.24 12.16
CA ASN A 121 7.60 -13.14 13.15
C ASN A 121 7.32 -14.19 14.20
N SER A 122 8.18 -15.20 14.29
CA SER A 122 7.95 -16.37 15.15
C SER A 122 7.96 -16.01 16.63
N ALA A 123 8.46 -14.85 17.00
CA ALA A 123 8.45 -14.40 18.39
C ALA A 123 7.12 -13.78 18.82
N LEU A 124 6.19 -13.59 17.88
CA LEU A 124 4.92 -12.92 18.15
C LEU A 124 3.75 -13.88 17.95
N SER A 125 2.63 -13.54 18.58
CA SER A 125 1.42 -14.37 18.53
C SER A 125 0.38 -13.79 17.60
N ASP A 126 -0.50 -14.65 17.11
CA ASP A 126 -1.64 -14.25 16.29
C ASP A 126 -2.57 -13.34 17.07
N ILE A 127 -3.20 -12.43 16.35
CA ILE A 127 -4.27 -11.59 16.89
C ILE A 127 -5.57 -12.17 16.36
N ILE A 128 -6.46 -12.59 17.27
CA ILE A 128 -7.71 -13.23 16.89
C ILE A 128 -8.85 -12.30 17.23
N LEU A 129 -9.66 -11.99 16.22
CA LEU A 129 -10.73 -11.00 16.32
C LEU A 129 -12.01 -11.57 15.75
N ASN A 130 -13.14 -11.03 16.19
CA ASN A 130 -14.42 -11.38 15.58
C ASN A 130 -14.61 -10.62 14.26
N ASP A 131 -14.07 -9.42 14.18
CA ASP A 131 -14.21 -8.56 13.01
C ASP A 131 -13.03 -7.60 12.96
N VAL A 132 -12.76 -7.07 11.77
CA VAL A 132 -11.66 -6.12 11.59
C VAL A 132 -11.95 -5.25 10.37
N VAL A 133 -11.46 -4.02 10.40
CA VAL A 133 -11.51 -3.14 9.23
C VAL A 133 -10.24 -3.35 8.43
N ILE A 134 -10.40 -3.80 7.19
CA ILE A 134 -9.30 -3.94 6.24
C ILE A 134 -9.19 -2.63 5.46
N LEU A 135 -8.00 -2.07 5.42
CA LEU A 135 -7.75 -0.84 4.68
C LEU A 135 -7.23 -1.12 3.28
N GLY A 136 -6.55 -2.24 3.10
CA GLY A 136 -6.06 -2.63 1.80
C GLY A 136 -5.13 -3.83 1.86
N ILE A 137 -4.65 -4.20 0.67
CA ILE A 137 -3.78 -5.36 0.46
C ILE A 137 -2.39 -4.85 0.09
N VAL A 138 -1.36 -5.39 0.71
CA VAL A 138 0.02 -5.01 0.42
C VAL A 138 0.45 -5.70 -0.87
N GLU A 139 0.84 -4.92 -1.87
CA GLU A 139 1.25 -5.43 -3.17
C GLU A 139 2.72 -5.18 -3.49
N GLY A 140 3.38 -4.37 -2.72
CA GLY A 140 4.79 -4.10 -2.95
C GLY A 140 5.37 -3.25 -1.85
N LEU A 141 6.65 -2.94 -1.97
CA LEU A 141 7.29 -2.03 -1.04
C LEU A 141 8.44 -1.31 -1.71
N ILE A 142 8.83 -0.19 -1.12
CA ILE A 142 10.00 0.56 -1.53
C ILE A 142 10.90 0.67 -0.31
N ARG A 143 12.16 0.32 -0.51
CA ARG A 143 13.17 0.41 0.55
C ARG A 143 14.40 1.11 -0.01
N LYS A 144 14.88 2.05 0.77
CA LYS A 144 16.08 2.78 0.41
C LYS A 144 17.20 2.36 1.35
N PHE A 145 18.32 2.02 0.79
CA PHE A 145 19.47 1.63 1.58
C PHE A 145 20.41 2.79 1.84
#